data_015e6be80feeb634e4fcf6834fe65b5f
#
_entry.id   015e6be80feeb634e4fcf6834fe65b5f
#
_cell.length_a   1.000
_cell.length_b   1.000
_cell.length_c   1.000
_cell.angle_alpha   90.00
_cell.angle_beta   90.00
_cell.angle_gamma   90.00
#
_symmetry.space_group_name_H-M   'P 1'
#
loop_
_entity.id
_entity.type
_entity.pdbx_description
1 polymer ?
#
loop_
_entity_poly.entity_id
_entity_poly.type
_entity_poly.pdbx_seq_one_letter_code
_entity_poly.pdbx_strand_id
1 'polypeptide(L)'
;PLTHFMPPASHPPAPLGQAVFVGDFASDAIQWGDQAGQIFAGIPPEKLSSGAEFAKLIEPSQSIRTAALAQTSAVHGADGTPYRVEYGVRMSAADPVIWIEETGRWFAGPDGRPVRAIGSVRINNERHARDEELTKLARLDPLTGELNRSHLIAALAEAIEETTRFRSTAAFMLVGIDHLARVNDAFGFDVADAVILDVAKRIRSRLRGGDVLGRFSGNKFGLILKNCTVDDATIAAERFLVGIRDEVIPTQSGPVSVTATIGAVSVPRYAQNVNEAVNRAQESLNGAKRRRHGSFALWRPNVERDAQRRVNIRVTDEIVTALNERRILCAFEPVVHADRSGPAFYEALVRMKQDDGQLLLAPDIVPVAEKLGLIRMVDHRVLELVIAELAETPDVQLSLNISPATTMDPDWWATIE
;
A
#
# COMPACT_ATOMS: atom_id res chain seq x y z
N PRO A 1 -55.37 -40.43 -1.66
CA PRO A 1 -56.02 -39.55 -0.73
C PRO A 1 -54.96 -38.56 -0.21
N LEU A 2 -55.11 -37.33 -0.63
CA LEU A 2 -54.29 -36.21 -0.19
C LEU A 2 -54.65 -35.89 1.26
N THR A 3 -53.89 -36.38 2.19
CA THR A 3 -53.94 -35.92 3.58
C THR A 3 -53.48 -34.46 3.63
N HIS A 4 -54.43 -33.57 3.87
CA HIS A 4 -54.16 -32.19 4.30
C HIS A 4 -53.21 -32.20 5.51
N PHE A 5 -51.95 -31.90 5.25
CA PHE A 5 -51.05 -31.58 6.35
C PHE A 5 -51.27 -30.11 6.70
N MET A 6 -52.14 -29.87 7.68
CA MET A 6 -52.16 -28.58 8.39
C MET A 6 -50.82 -28.40 9.06
N PRO A 7 -50.17 -27.22 8.94
CA PRO A 7 -48.99 -26.93 9.70
C PRO A 7 -49.35 -26.98 11.18
N PRO A 8 -48.50 -27.53 12.08
CA PRO A 8 -48.77 -27.49 13.51
C PRO A 8 -48.91 -26.03 13.95
N ALA A 9 -50.06 -25.72 14.55
CA ALA A 9 -50.39 -24.42 15.11
C ALA A 9 -49.61 -24.19 16.41
N SER A 10 -48.32 -24.03 16.33
CA SER A 10 -47.45 -23.42 17.36
C SER A 10 -46.02 -23.37 16.84
N HIS A 11 -45.74 -22.43 15.98
CA HIS A 11 -44.35 -21.97 15.89
C HIS A 11 -44.07 -21.11 17.13
N PRO A 12 -42.94 -21.28 17.82
CA PRO A 12 -42.56 -20.32 18.84
C PRO A 12 -42.59 -18.93 18.20
N PRO A 13 -43.01 -17.88 18.91
CA PRO A 13 -43.05 -16.54 18.39
C PRO A 13 -41.67 -16.21 17.87
N ALA A 14 -41.58 -15.82 16.58
CA ALA A 14 -40.30 -15.41 15.98
C ALA A 14 -39.73 -14.26 16.82
N PRO A 15 -38.42 -14.24 17.11
CA PRO A 15 -37.79 -13.11 17.77
C PRO A 15 -38.15 -11.80 17.08
N LEU A 16 -38.30 -10.70 17.82
CA LEU A 16 -38.58 -9.38 17.28
C LEU A 16 -37.60 -9.07 16.12
N GLY A 17 -38.13 -8.72 14.93
CA GLY A 17 -37.34 -8.42 13.76
C GLY A 17 -37.02 -9.60 12.82
N GLN A 18 -37.66 -10.75 13.00
CA GLN A 18 -37.60 -11.90 12.09
C GLN A 18 -38.97 -12.28 11.56
N ALA A 19 -39.06 -12.63 10.27
CA ALA A 19 -40.25 -13.24 9.69
C ALA A 19 -39.94 -14.64 9.16
N VAL A 20 -40.77 -15.59 9.52
CA VAL A 20 -40.68 -16.95 8.97
C VAL A 20 -41.40 -17.04 7.65
N PHE A 21 -40.95 -17.96 6.79
CA PHE A 21 -41.59 -18.22 5.50
C PHE A 21 -41.59 -19.72 5.18
N VAL A 22 -42.52 -20.08 4.33
CA VAL A 22 -42.58 -21.37 3.65
C VAL A 22 -42.71 -21.10 2.18
N GLY A 23 -41.74 -21.54 1.38
CA GLY A 23 -41.76 -21.48 -0.07
C GLY A 23 -42.06 -22.85 -0.68
N ASP A 24 -42.99 -22.90 -1.62
CA ASP A 24 -43.32 -24.09 -2.42
C ASP A 24 -42.86 -23.82 -3.86
N PHE A 25 -41.90 -24.59 -4.35
CA PHE A 25 -41.30 -24.39 -5.66
C PHE A 25 -42.19 -24.95 -6.82
N ALA A 26 -43.15 -25.83 -6.50
CA ALA A 26 -44.04 -26.36 -7.50
C ALA A 26 -45.17 -25.38 -7.87
N SER A 27 -45.71 -24.68 -6.87
CA SER A 27 -46.73 -23.65 -7.04
C SER A 27 -46.17 -22.24 -7.15
N ASP A 28 -44.89 -22.07 -6.96
CA ASP A 28 -44.18 -20.77 -6.82
C ASP A 28 -44.75 -19.89 -5.69
N ALA A 29 -45.44 -20.47 -4.72
CA ALA A 29 -46.07 -19.73 -3.65
C ALA A 29 -45.11 -19.52 -2.47
N ILE A 30 -45.13 -18.31 -1.88
CA ILE A 30 -44.44 -18.00 -0.61
C ILE A 30 -45.51 -17.61 0.42
N GLN A 31 -45.52 -18.34 1.53
CA GLN A 31 -46.34 -18.03 2.70
C GLN A 31 -45.47 -17.41 3.79
N TRP A 32 -45.79 -16.21 4.19
CA TRP A 32 -45.08 -15.46 5.21
C TRP A 32 -45.81 -15.49 6.55
N GLY A 33 -45.03 -15.51 7.63
CA GLY A 33 -45.56 -15.31 8.97
C GLY A 33 -45.94 -13.84 9.23
N ASP A 34 -46.67 -13.62 10.36
CA ASP A 34 -47.31 -12.34 10.73
C ASP A 34 -46.34 -11.14 10.77
N GLN A 35 -45.07 -11.38 11.00
CA GLN A 35 -44.07 -10.29 11.10
C GLN A 35 -43.50 -9.81 9.75
N ALA A 36 -43.87 -10.43 8.64
CA ALA A 36 -43.38 -10.06 7.34
C ALA A 36 -43.74 -8.61 6.97
N GLY A 37 -44.91 -8.13 7.37
CA GLY A 37 -45.35 -6.76 7.15
C GLY A 37 -44.46 -5.71 7.85
N GLN A 38 -43.73 -6.08 8.89
CA GLN A 38 -42.78 -5.19 9.58
C GLN A 38 -41.42 -5.17 8.84
N ILE A 39 -40.97 -6.31 8.34
CA ILE A 39 -39.70 -6.44 7.62
C ILE A 39 -39.80 -5.80 6.22
N PHE A 40 -40.89 -6.07 5.53
CA PHE A 40 -41.15 -5.59 4.18
C PHE A 40 -42.11 -4.39 4.17
N ALA A 41 -42.02 -3.51 5.18
CA ALA A 41 -42.88 -2.34 5.27
C ALA A 41 -42.83 -1.52 3.97
N GLY A 42 -44.03 -1.24 3.39
CA GLY A 42 -44.14 -0.53 2.12
C GLY A 42 -44.12 -1.41 0.87
N ILE A 43 -43.82 -2.70 0.99
CA ILE A 43 -43.90 -3.64 -0.14
C ILE A 43 -45.32 -4.26 -0.16
N PRO A 44 -46.06 -4.17 -1.28
CA PRO A 44 -47.39 -4.76 -1.41
C PRO A 44 -47.35 -6.28 -1.21
N PRO A 45 -48.36 -6.88 -0.52
CA PRO A 45 -48.38 -8.32 -0.28
C PRO A 45 -48.37 -9.18 -1.54
N GLU A 46 -48.91 -8.68 -2.63
CA GLU A 46 -48.92 -9.35 -3.95
C GLU A 46 -47.50 -9.59 -4.47
N LYS A 47 -46.58 -8.70 -4.17
CA LYS A 47 -45.17 -8.82 -4.53
C LYS A 47 -44.37 -9.81 -3.67
N LEU A 48 -44.93 -10.18 -2.56
CA LEU A 48 -44.32 -11.11 -1.60
C LEU A 48 -44.91 -12.53 -1.73
N SER A 49 -46.03 -12.71 -2.45
CA SER A 49 -46.80 -13.96 -2.47
C SER A 49 -46.22 -15.04 -3.38
N SER A 50 -45.37 -14.71 -4.34
CA SER A 50 -44.72 -15.69 -5.23
C SER A 50 -43.22 -15.46 -5.33
N GLY A 51 -42.49 -16.55 -5.63
CA GLY A 51 -41.04 -16.51 -5.81
C GLY A 51 -40.62 -15.63 -7.00
N ALA A 52 -41.39 -15.67 -8.07
CA ALA A 52 -41.13 -14.87 -9.29
C ALA A 52 -41.32 -13.36 -9.03
N GLU A 53 -42.35 -12.94 -8.30
CA GLU A 53 -42.57 -11.54 -7.96
C GLU A 53 -41.55 -11.05 -6.94
N PHE A 54 -41.24 -11.87 -5.93
CA PHE A 54 -40.25 -11.56 -4.95
C PHE A 54 -38.84 -11.41 -5.56
N ALA A 55 -38.50 -12.26 -6.52
CA ALA A 55 -37.19 -12.18 -7.20
C ALA A 55 -36.99 -10.85 -7.97
N LYS A 56 -38.06 -10.17 -8.41
CA LYS A 56 -37.97 -8.84 -9.05
C LYS A 56 -37.59 -7.72 -8.09
N LEU A 57 -37.75 -7.93 -6.80
CA LEU A 57 -37.39 -6.98 -5.75
C LEU A 57 -35.91 -7.12 -5.33
N ILE A 58 -35.27 -8.25 -5.66
CA ILE A 58 -33.88 -8.53 -5.32
C ILE A 58 -32.97 -7.75 -6.27
N GLU A 59 -31.95 -7.10 -5.70
CA GLU A 59 -30.93 -6.39 -6.48
C GLU A 59 -30.28 -7.33 -7.53
N PRO A 60 -30.22 -6.91 -8.80
CA PRO A 60 -29.77 -7.78 -9.90
C PRO A 60 -28.32 -8.27 -9.78
N SER A 61 -27.47 -7.52 -9.07
CA SER A 61 -26.08 -7.89 -8.83
C SER A 61 -25.93 -9.06 -7.83
N GLN A 62 -27.03 -9.50 -7.21
CA GLN A 62 -27.06 -10.47 -6.13
C GLN A 62 -28.00 -11.65 -6.39
N SER A 63 -27.91 -12.27 -7.55
CA SER A 63 -28.61 -13.54 -7.89
C SER A 63 -28.20 -14.73 -6.99
N ILE A 64 -27.69 -14.41 -5.80
CA ILE A 64 -27.11 -15.32 -4.82
C ILE A 64 -28.18 -16.27 -4.24
N ARG A 65 -29.44 -15.83 -4.11
CA ARG A 65 -30.52 -16.68 -3.57
C ARG A 65 -30.77 -17.91 -4.46
N THR A 66 -30.88 -17.71 -5.75
CA THR A 66 -31.06 -18.79 -6.71
C THR A 66 -29.82 -19.66 -6.83
N ALA A 67 -28.63 -19.05 -6.78
CA ALA A 67 -27.36 -19.75 -6.82
C ALA A 67 -27.09 -20.57 -5.55
N ALA A 68 -27.45 -20.05 -4.36
CA ALA A 68 -27.30 -20.77 -3.09
C ALA A 68 -28.17 -22.04 -3.06
N LEU A 69 -29.36 -21.99 -3.64
CA LEU A 69 -30.23 -23.15 -3.77
C LEU A 69 -29.72 -24.15 -4.84
N ALA A 70 -29.00 -23.67 -5.85
CA ALA A 70 -28.45 -24.52 -6.92
C ALA A 70 -27.10 -25.15 -6.60
N GLN A 71 -26.31 -24.53 -5.73
CA GLN A 71 -24.94 -24.96 -5.41
C GLN A 71 -24.83 -25.95 -4.26
N THR A 72 -25.87 -26.11 -3.45
CA THR A 72 -25.87 -27.09 -2.35
C THR A 72 -26.23 -28.45 -2.90
N SER A 73 -25.26 -29.39 -2.86
CA SER A 73 -25.51 -30.81 -3.17
C SER A 73 -26.64 -31.32 -2.27
N ALA A 74 -27.69 -31.86 -2.88
CA ALA A 74 -28.81 -32.41 -2.15
C ALA A 74 -28.32 -33.54 -1.24
N VAL A 75 -28.39 -33.32 0.08
CA VAL A 75 -28.33 -34.40 1.03
C VAL A 75 -29.75 -34.99 1.09
N HIS A 76 -29.93 -36.20 0.50
CA HIS A 76 -31.18 -36.93 0.58
C HIS A 76 -31.43 -37.36 2.04
N GLY A 77 -32.17 -36.56 2.75
CA GLY A 77 -32.56 -36.85 4.14
C GLY A 77 -33.79 -36.05 4.55
N ALA A 78 -34.54 -36.59 5.55
CA ALA A 78 -35.72 -35.95 6.09
C ALA A 78 -35.45 -34.57 6.72
N ASP A 79 -34.21 -34.27 7.00
CA ASP A 79 -33.77 -33.04 7.70
C ASP A 79 -33.60 -31.81 6.79
N GLY A 80 -33.63 -31.96 5.46
CA GLY A 80 -33.43 -30.90 4.50
C GLY A 80 -32.00 -30.31 4.50
N THR A 81 -31.62 -29.60 3.44
CA THR A 81 -30.30 -28.97 3.26
C THR A 81 -30.32 -27.56 3.82
N PRO A 82 -29.44 -27.22 4.80
CA PRO A 82 -29.39 -25.88 5.35
C PRO A 82 -28.77 -24.90 4.36
N TYR A 83 -29.25 -23.66 4.33
CA TYR A 83 -28.67 -22.56 3.59
C TYR A 83 -28.75 -21.26 4.36
N ARG A 84 -27.85 -20.32 4.01
CA ARG A 84 -27.85 -18.95 4.49
C ARG A 84 -27.40 -18.05 3.35
N VAL A 85 -28.13 -16.97 3.12
CA VAL A 85 -27.86 -16.00 2.05
C VAL A 85 -28.22 -14.59 2.52
N GLU A 86 -27.45 -13.61 2.05
CA GLU A 86 -27.72 -12.20 2.26
C GLU A 86 -27.96 -11.53 0.91
N TYR A 87 -28.98 -10.68 0.82
CA TYR A 87 -29.32 -9.95 -0.40
C TYR A 87 -30.08 -8.67 -0.09
N GLY A 88 -29.96 -7.69 -1.00
CA GLY A 88 -30.72 -6.45 -0.95
C GLY A 88 -32.08 -6.58 -1.61
N VAL A 89 -33.13 -5.99 -1.01
CA VAL A 89 -34.47 -5.91 -1.53
C VAL A 89 -34.91 -4.46 -1.63
N ARG A 90 -35.51 -4.05 -2.77
CA ARG A 90 -36.13 -2.73 -2.95
C ARG A 90 -37.26 -2.77 -3.97
N MET A 91 -38.22 -1.84 -3.83
CA MET A 91 -39.36 -1.72 -4.74
C MET A 91 -39.01 -1.05 -6.06
N SER A 92 -38.23 0.02 -6.02
CA SER A 92 -37.78 0.77 -7.19
C SER A 92 -36.33 1.27 -7.01
N ALA A 93 -35.72 1.73 -8.09
CA ALA A 93 -34.36 2.26 -8.05
C ALA A 93 -34.21 3.50 -7.13
N ALA A 94 -35.32 4.19 -6.82
CA ALA A 94 -35.31 5.36 -5.95
C ALA A 94 -35.46 5.03 -4.46
N ASP A 95 -35.87 3.80 -4.12
CA ASP A 95 -36.08 3.41 -2.75
C ASP A 95 -34.81 2.92 -2.07
N PRO A 96 -34.69 3.07 -0.74
CA PRO A 96 -33.57 2.53 0.00
C PRO A 96 -33.56 1.00 -0.08
N VAL A 97 -32.37 0.42 -0.16
CA VAL A 97 -32.19 -1.03 -0.14
C VAL A 97 -32.35 -1.54 1.29
N ILE A 98 -33.22 -2.54 1.46
CA ILE A 98 -33.35 -3.29 2.72
C ILE A 98 -32.48 -4.53 2.62
N TRP A 99 -31.41 -4.58 3.38
CA TRP A 99 -30.55 -5.76 3.44
C TRP A 99 -31.16 -6.82 4.32
N ILE A 100 -31.26 -8.03 3.80
CA ILE A 100 -31.92 -9.18 4.42
C ILE A 100 -30.94 -10.34 4.53
N GLU A 101 -30.88 -10.94 5.69
CA GLU A 101 -30.30 -12.27 5.90
C GLU A 101 -31.43 -13.29 5.90
N GLU A 102 -31.39 -14.23 4.96
CA GLU A 102 -32.28 -15.37 4.88
C GLU A 102 -31.55 -16.62 5.35
N THR A 103 -32.10 -17.34 6.29
CA THR A 103 -31.60 -18.63 6.76
C THR A 103 -32.73 -19.66 6.71
N GLY A 104 -32.42 -20.84 6.24
CA GLY A 104 -33.46 -21.87 6.12
C GLY A 104 -32.91 -23.23 5.76
N ARG A 105 -33.85 -24.11 5.45
CA ARG A 105 -33.59 -25.43 4.91
C ARG A 105 -34.47 -25.64 3.69
N TRP A 106 -33.90 -26.21 2.63
CA TRP A 106 -34.67 -26.63 1.47
C TRP A 106 -34.71 -28.16 1.39
N PHE A 107 -35.79 -28.66 0.83
CA PHE A 107 -36.08 -30.07 0.74
C PHE A 107 -36.16 -30.45 -0.73
N ALA A 108 -35.42 -31.53 -1.09
CA ALA A 108 -35.42 -32.06 -2.45
C ALA A 108 -36.61 -32.98 -2.73
N GLY A 109 -37.10 -32.94 -3.94
CA GLY A 109 -38.00 -33.95 -4.49
C GLY A 109 -37.29 -35.23 -4.93
N PRO A 110 -38.03 -36.21 -5.47
CA PRO A 110 -37.45 -37.47 -5.97
C PRO A 110 -36.38 -37.26 -7.07
N ASP A 111 -36.47 -36.17 -7.79
CA ASP A 111 -35.56 -35.77 -8.87
C ASP A 111 -34.33 -34.96 -8.39
N GLY A 112 -34.17 -34.78 -7.06
CA GLY A 112 -33.10 -34.02 -6.45
C GLY A 112 -33.26 -32.51 -6.57
N ARG A 113 -34.35 -32.01 -7.14
CA ARG A 113 -34.62 -30.57 -7.25
C ARG A 113 -35.35 -30.06 -6.01
N PRO A 114 -35.15 -28.76 -5.65
CA PRO A 114 -35.89 -28.17 -4.55
C PRO A 114 -37.41 -28.20 -4.82
N VAL A 115 -38.16 -28.73 -3.85
CA VAL A 115 -39.62 -28.71 -3.87
C VAL A 115 -40.23 -27.79 -2.82
N ARG A 116 -39.51 -27.58 -1.71
CA ARG A 116 -39.96 -26.75 -0.58
C ARG A 116 -38.75 -26.09 0.13
N ALA A 117 -38.93 -24.87 0.59
CA ALA A 117 -38.03 -24.23 1.52
C ALA A 117 -38.77 -23.73 2.75
N ILE A 118 -38.15 -23.84 3.91
CA ILE A 118 -38.66 -23.29 5.19
C ILE A 118 -37.53 -22.49 5.80
N GLY A 119 -37.77 -21.26 6.16
CA GLY A 119 -36.75 -20.40 6.72
C GLY A 119 -37.28 -19.18 7.43
N SER A 120 -36.35 -18.32 7.79
CA SER A 120 -36.63 -17.01 8.32
C SER A 120 -35.79 -15.96 7.67
N VAL A 121 -36.31 -14.76 7.57
CA VAL A 121 -35.62 -13.56 7.13
C VAL A 121 -35.52 -12.56 8.27
N ARG A 122 -34.42 -11.84 8.32
CA ARG A 122 -34.22 -10.71 9.23
C ARG A 122 -33.59 -9.53 8.53
N ILE A 123 -33.88 -8.32 8.98
CA ILE A 123 -33.19 -7.12 8.51
C ILE A 123 -31.76 -7.15 9.01
N ASN A 124 -30.80 -6.90 8.11
CA ASN A 124 -29.37 -6.94 8.39
C ASN A 124 -28.66 -5.62 8.00
N ASN A 125 -29.42 -4.52 7.90
CA ASN A 125 -28.91 -3.22 7.44
C ASN A 125 -27.71 -2.73 8.26
N GLU A 126 -27.79 -2.80 9.60
CA GLU A 126 -26.74 -2.31 10.49
C GLU A 126 -25.43 -3.11 10.32
N ARG A 127 -25.56 -4.42 10.26
CA ARG A 127 -24.40 -5.30 10.08
C ARG A 127 -23.79 -5.11 8.69
N HIS A 128 -24.65 -5.07 7.66
CA HIS A 128 -24.18 -4.85 6.29
C HIS A 128 -23.46 -3.50 6.14
N ALA A 129 -24.04 -2.42 6.69
CA ALA A 129 -23.40 -1.10 6.69
C ALA A 129 -22.06 -1.11 7.45
N ARG A 130 -21.99 -1.83 8.58
CA ARG A 130 -20.73 -1.98 9.35
C ARG A 130 -19.68 -2.78 8.58
N ASP A 131 -20.07 -3.89 7.95
CA ASP A 131 -19.17 -4.71 7.16
C ASP A 131 -18.67 -3.96 5.92
N GLU A 132 -19.54 -3.15 5.29
CA GLU A 132 -19.18 -2.26 4.17
C GLU A 132 -18.22 -1.16 4.64
N GLU A 133 -18.48 -0.55 5.78
CA GLU A 133 -17.60 0.46 6.39
C GLU A 133 -16.23 -0.12 6.77
N LEU A 134 -16.21 -1.30 7.40
CA LEU A 134 -14.97 -2.03 7.69
C LEU A 134 -14.19 -2.35 6.40
N THR A 135 -14.89 -2.74 5.34
CA THR A 135 -14.28 -3.00 4.03
C THR A 135 -13.71 -1.73 3.42
N LYS A 136 -14.42 -0.61 3.51
CA LYS A 136 -13.93 0.71 3.08
C LYS A 136 -12.71 1.15 3.88
N LEU A 137 -12.76 1.05 5.22
CA LEU A 137 -11.64 1.36 6.11
C LEU A 137 -10.43 0.48 5.85
N ALA A 138 -10.64 -0.81 5.57
CA ALA A 138 -9.56 -1.72 5.22
C ALA A 138 -8.93 -1.42 3.85
N ARG A 139 -9.68 -0.81 2.91
CA ARG A 139 -9.26 -0.59 1.53
C ARG A 139 -8.73 0.81 1.25
N LEU A 140 -9.28 1.81 1.90
CA LEU A 140 -9.00 3.22 1.61
C LEU A 140 -8.07 3.82 2.66
N ASP A 141 -7.37 4.87 2.27
CA ASP A 141 -6.64 5.74 3.19
C ASP A 141 -7.64 6.69 3.89
N PRO A 142 -7.68 6.75 5.22
CA PRO A 142 -8.70 7.49 5.95
C PRO A 142 -8.65 9.00 5.75
N LEU A 143 -7.48 9.55 5.41
CA LEU A 143 -7.35 10.98 5.16
C LEU A 143 -7.85 11.35 3.75
N THR A 144 -7.40 10.61 2.74
CA THR A 144 -7.62 11.02 1.34
C THR A 144 -8.81 10.36 0.66
N GLY A 145 -9.32 9.25 1.22
CA GLY A 145 -10.35 8.44 0.57
C GLY A 145 -9.88 7.66 -0.66
N GLU A 146 -8.60 7.74 -1.00
CA GLU A 146 -7.98 6.98 -2.07
C GLU A 146 -7.53 5.59 -1.59
N LEU A 147 -7.14 4.69 -2.49
CA LEU A 147 -6.65 3.37 -2.07
C LEU A 147 -5.51 3.54 -1.07
N ASN A 148 -5.52 2.74 -0.01
CA ASN A 148 -4.38 2.61 0.87
C ASN A 148 -3.24 1.84 0.16
N ARG A 149 -2.06 1.83 0.77
CA ARG A 149 -0.87 1.20 0.20
C ARG A 149 -1.09 -0.26 -0.19
N SER A 150 -1.75 -1.05 0.66
CA SER A 150 -1.94 -2.48 0.42
C SER A 150 -2.79 -2.74 -0.83
N HIS A 151 -3.89 -2.01 -0.99
CA HIS A 151 -4.77 -2.15 -2.14
C HIS A 151 -4.20 -1.51 -3.41
N LEU A 152 -3.42 -0.43 -3.28
CA LEU A 152 -2.67 0.12 -4.41
C LEU A 152 -1.64 -0.91 -4.95
N ILE A 153 -0.95 -1.62 -4.07
CA ILE A 153 0.01 -2.66 -4.44
C ILE A 153 -0.69 -3.85 -5.08
N ALA A 154 -1.84 -4.26 -4.56
CA ALA A 154 -2.66 -5.31 -5.19
C ALA A 154 -3.13 -4.89 -6.60
N ALA A 155 -3.63 -3.67 -6.76
CA ALA A 155 -4.02 -3.13 -8.07
C ALA A 155 -2.83 -3.03 -9.04
N LEU A 156 -1.62 -2.76 -8.55
CA LEU A 156 -0.42 -2.78 -9.38
C LEU A 156 -0.07 -4.20 -9.86
N ALA A 157 -0.23 -5.21 -9.00
CA ALA A 157 -0.04 -6.61 -9.38
C ALA A 157 -1.01 -7.01 -10.51
N GLU A 158 -2.29 -6.71 -10.33
CA GLU A 158 -3.31 -6.95 -11.34
C GLU A 158 -2.99 -6.24 -12.67
N ALA A 159 -2.58 -4.97 -12.62
CA ALA A 159 -2.23 -4.21 -13.82
C ALA A 159 -1.02 -4.81 -14.55
N ILE A 160 -0.01 -5.32 -13.83
CA ILE A 160 1.15 -5.99 -14.43
C ILE A 160 0.72 -7.29 -15.11
N GLU A 161 -0.14 -8.10 -14.48
CA GLU A 161 -0.69 -9.32 -15.07
C GLU A 161 -1.52 -9.02 -16.32
N GLU A 162 -2.40 -8.00 -16.25
CA GLU A 162 -3.19 -7.54 -17.41
C GLU A 162 -2.30 -7.13 -18.58
N THR A 163 -1.22 -6.37 -18.34
CA THR A 163 -0.30 -5.95 -19.40
C THR A 163 0.39 -7.13 -20.09
N THR A 164 0.73 -8.15 -19.32
CA THR A 164 1.34 -9.38 -19.85
C THR A 164 0.32 -10.19 -20.65
N ARG A 165 -0.89 -10.35 -20.13
CA ARG A 165 -1.97 -11.15 -20.75
C ARG A 165 -2.46 -10.52 -22.05
N PHE A 166 -2.66 -9.20 -22.07
CA PHE A 166 -3.25 -8.48 -23.21
C PHE A 166 -2.22 -7.80 -24.11
N ARG A 167 -0.92 -8.00 -23.86
CA ARG A 167 0.19 -7.36 -24.57
C ARG A 167 0.04 -5.84 -24.64
N SER A 168 -0.46 -5.25 -23.56
CA SER A 168 -0.61 -3.81 -23.40
C SER A 168 0.55 -3.23 -22.57
N THR A 169 0.53 -1.94 -22.34
CA THR A 169 1.52 -1.24 -21.51
C THR A 169 0.82 -0.43 -20.43
N ALA A 170 1.45 -0.29 -19.28
CA ALA A 170 1.01 0.62 -18.25
C ALA A 170 2.20 1.38 -17.66
N ALA A 171 1.94 2.44 -16.91
CA ALA A 171 2.97 3.15 -16.17
C ALA A 171 2.60 3.16 -14.68
N PHE A 172 3.57 2.83 -13.83
CA PHE A 172 3.47 3.08 -12.39
C PHE A 172 4.27 4.32 -12.04
N MET A 173 3.64 5.26 -11.31
CA MET A 173 4.26 6.51 -10.89
C MET A 173 4.19 6.68 -9.40
N LEU A 174 5.25 7.18 -8.80
CA LEU A 174 5.27 7.70 -7.43
C LEU A 174 5.36 9.22 -7.48
N VAL A 175 4.36 9.88 -6.92
CA VAL A 175 4.28 11.34 -6.78
C VAL A 175 4.59 11.70 -5.35
N GLY A 176 5.67 12.39 -5.10
CA GLY A 176 6.06 12.85 -3.77
C GLY A 176 5.85 14.36 -3.63
N ILE A 177 5.04 14.77 -2.65
CA ILE A 177 4.89 16.19 -2.29
C ILE A 177 6.23 16.68 -1.76
N ASP A 178 6.72 17.77 -2.34
CA ASP A 178 8.00 18.35 -1.97
C ASP A 178 7.86 19.20 -0.70
N HIS A 179 8.85 19.12 0.17
CA HIS A 179 8.97 19.94 1.38
C HIS A 179 7.76 19.91 2.35
N LEU A 180 6.95 18.85 2.33
CA LEU A 180 5.78 18.73 3.21
C LEU A 180 6.17 18.80 4.70
N ALA A 181 7.34 18.28 5.08
CA ALA A 181 7.85 18.42 6.44
C ALA A 181 8.02 19.89 6.86
N ARG A 182 8.50 20.77 5.96
CA ARG A 182 8.61 22.21 6.24
C ARG A 182 7.25 22.88 6.42
N VAL A 183 6.24 22.43 5.66
CA VAL A 183 4.85 22.91 5.84
C VAL A 183 4.34 22.50 7.20
N ASN A 184 4.59 21.24 7.59
CA ASN A 184 4.22 20.73 8.89
C ASN A 184 4.91 21.46 10.05
N ASP A 185 6.22 21.69 9.93
CA ASP A 185 7.00 22.40 10.96
C ASP A 185 6.58 23.88 11.10
N ALA A 186 6.18 24.53 9.99
CA ALA A 186 5.81 25.94 9.98
C ALA A 186 4.33 26.18 10.36
N PHE A 187 3.43 25.28 9.99
CA PHE A 187 1.97 25.51 10.06
C PHE A 187 1.19 24.41 10.80
N GLY A 188 1.86 23.32 11.20
CA GLY A 188 1.24 22.19 11.91
C GLY A 188 0.62 21.13 11.00
N PHE A 189 0.21 20.03 11.64
CA PHE A 189 -0.29 18.81 10.96
C PHE A 189 -1.57 19.05 10.18
N ASP A 190 -2.50 19.87 10.69
CA ASP A 190 -3.79 20.16 10.04
C ASP A 190 -3.60 20.79 8.66
N VAL A 191 -2.63 21.70 8.54
CA VAL A 191 -2.28 22.34 7.26
C VAL A 191 -1.60 21.35 6.32
N ALA A 192 -0.71 20.50 6.83
CA ALA A 192 -0.08 19.44 6.05
C ALA A 192 -1.12 18.44 5.51
N ASP A 193 -2.10 18.06 6.32
CA ASP A 193 -3.21 17.19 5.92
C ASP A 193 -4.11 17.85 4.86
N ALA A 194 -4.41 19.15 5.02
CA ALA A 194 -5.13 19.91 3.99
C ALA A 194 -4.37 19.92 2.64
N VAL A 195 -3.05 20.07 2.68
CA VAL A 195 -2.21 19.99 1.47
C VAL A 195 -2.27 18.60 0.84
N ILE A 196 -2.18 17.53 1.63
CA ILE A 196 -2.27 16.15 1.13
C ILE A 196 -3.63 15.91 0.46
N LEU A 197 -4.72 16.34 1.11
CA LEU A 197 -6.08 16.22 0.59
C LEU A 197 -6.26 16.96 -0.75
N ASP A 198 -5.77 18.19 -0.84
CA ASP A 198 -5.92 18.99 -2.04
C ASP A 198 -5.10 18.42 -3.20
N VAL A 199 -3.86 17.98 -2.94
CA VAL A 199 -3.02 17.31 -3.94
C VAL A 199 -3.69 16.02 -4.43
N ALA A 200 -4.28 15.22 -3.54
CA ALA A 200 -5.02 14.02 -3.95
C ALA A 200 -6.18 14.36 -4.89
N LYS A 201 -6.98 15.38 -4.56
CA LYS A 201 -8.09 15.87 -5.40
C LYS A 201 -7.61 16.36 -6.77
N ARG A 202 -6.52 17.11 -6.82
CA ARG A 202 -5.93 17.61 -8.08
C ARG A 202 -5.43 16.47 -8.98
N ILE A 203 -4.80 15.46 -8.40
CA ILE A 203 -4.40 14.27 -9.14
C ILE A 203 -5.63 13.52 -9.64
N ARG A 204 -6.61 13.25 -8.76
CA ARG A 204 -7.83 12.51 -9.09
C ARG A 204 -8.61 13.15 -10.24
N SER A 205 -8.77 14.47 -10.22
CA SER A 205 -9.49 15.21 -11.27
C SER A 205 -8.83 15.14 -12.66
N ARG A 206 -7.57 14.73 -12.71
CA ARG A 206 -6.76 14.63 -13.95
C ARG A 206 -6.52 13.20 -14.41
N LEU A 207 -7.00 12.19 -13.64
CA LEU A 207 -6.94 10.78 -14.02
C LEU A 207 -8.10 10.39 -14.94
N ARG A 208 -7.86 9.40 -15.80
CA ARG A 208 -8.89 8.80 -16.66
C ARG A 208 -9.66 7.71 -15.89
N GLY A 209 -10.82 7.30 -16.38
CA GLY A 209 -11.71 6.35 -15.72
C GLY A 209 -11.13 4.94 -15.45
N GLY A 210 -10.03 4.56 -16.07
CA GLY A 210 -9.37 3.27 -15.83
C GLY A 210 -8.11 3.36 -14.95
N ASP A 211 -7.67 4.60 -14.64
CA ASP A 211 -6.45 4.83 -13.87
C ASP A 211 -6.72 4.68 -12.37
N VAL A 212 -5.69 4.30 -11.65
CA VAL A 212 -5.76 4.05 -10.20
C VAL A 212 -4.91 5.08 -9.45
N LEU A 213 -5.44 5.57 -8.32
CA LEU A 213 -4.75 6.43 -7.38
C LEU A 213 -4.81 5.81 -5.99
N GLY A 214 -3.69 5.85 -5.27
CA GLY A 214 -3.62 5.44 -3.88
C GLY A 214 -2.56 6.19 -3.10
N ARG A 215 -2.72 6.26 -1.78
CA ARG A 215 -1.71 6.82 -0.90
C ARG A 215 -0.65 5.78 -0.61
N PHE A 216 0.57 6.02 -1.06
CA PHE A 216 1.68 5.08 -0.90
C PHE A 216 2.37 5.22 0.47
N SER A 217 2.54 6.45 0.94
CA SER A 217 3.09 6.78 2.27
C SER A 217 2.71 8.21 2.64
N GLY A 218 3.15 8.71 3.79
CA GLY A 218 2.80 10.02 4.35
C GLY A 218 2.68 11.15 3.33
N ASN A 219 3.73 11.39 2.54
CA ASN A 219 3.78 12.45 1.52
C ASN A 219 3.84 11.92 0.08
N LYS A 220 3.50 10.63 -0.17
CA LYS A 220 3.61 10.03 -1.50
C LYS A 220 2.32 9.38 -1.93
N PHE A 221 1.97 9.60 -3.19
CA PHE A 221 0.90 8.92 -3.91
C PHE A 221 1.49 7.95 -4.94
N GLY A 222 0.78 6.85 -5.17
CA GLY A 222 1.06 5.94 -6.27
C GLY A 222 -0.06 5.99 -7.30
N LEU A 223 0.30 6.04 -8.56
CA LEU A 223 -0.61 6.07 -9.69
C LEU A 223 -0.31 4.90 -10.62
N ILE A 224 -1.37 4.28 -11.12
CA ILE A 224 -1.28 3.26 -12.16
C ILE A 224 -2.05 3.78 -13.36
N LEU A 225 -1.34 4.08 -14.44
CA LEU A 225 -1.92 4.55 -15.69
C LEU A 225 -2.02 3.36 -16.64
N LYS A 226 -3.25 2.92 -16.92
CA LYS A 226 -3.52 1.78 -17.83
C LYS A 226 -3.42 2.22 -19.30
N ASN A 227 -3.02 1.28 -20.17
CA ASN A 227 -2.85 1.55 -21.61
C ASN A 227 -2.04 2.82 -21.88
N CYS A 228 -0.88 2.93 -21.22
CA CYS A 228 -0.07 4.12 -21.17
C CYS A 228 1.32 3.82 -21.74
N THR A 229 1.68 4.50 -22.83
CA THR A 229 3.02 4.45 -23.39
C THR A 229 3.99 5.31 -22.58
N VAL A 230 5.27 5.27 -22.93
CA VAL A 230 6.31 6.12 -22.31
C VAL A 230 6.03 7.61 -22.55
N ASP A 231 5.57 7.95 -23.74
CA ASP A 231 5.25 9.33 -24.11
C ASP A 231 3.99 9.81 -23.41
N ASP A 232 2.94 8.96 -23.33
CA ASP A 232 1.73 9.25 -22.56
C ASP A 232 2.05 9.47 -21.08
N ALA A 233 2.96 8.67 -20.53
CA ALA A 233 3.39 8.80 -19.13
C ALA A 233 4.09 10.16 -18.89
N THR A 234 4.89 10.62 -19.83
CA THR A 234 5.56 11.92 -19.75
C THR A 234 4.55 13.06 -19.78
N ILE A 235 3.62 13.03 -20.74
CA ILE A 235 2.54 14.02 -20.86
C ILE A 235 1.66 14.05 -19.61
N ALA A 236 1.30 12.87 -19.09
CA ALA A 236 0.50 12.74 -17.86
C ALA A 236 1.24 13.31 -16.64
N ALA A 237 2.54 13.00 -16.50
CA ALA A 237 3.35 13.52 -15.39
C ALA A 237 3.42 15.06 -15.42
N GLU A 238 3.66 15.68 -16.57
CA GLU A 238 3.67 17.13 -16.70
C GLU A 238 2.31 17.74 -16.34
N ARG A 239 1.20 17.13 -16.80
CA ARG A 239 -0.16 17.56 -16.44
C ARG A 239 -0.41 17.52 -14.94
N PHE A 240 0.08 16.49 -14.23
CA PHE A 240 -0.02 16.41 -12.78
C PHE A 240 0.84 17.46 -12.09
N LEU A 241 2.09 17.65 -12.52
CA LEU A 241 3.00 18.65 -11.95
C LEU A 241 2.44 20.07 -12.07
N VAL A 242 1.97 20.43 -13.26
CA VAL A 242 1.32 21.73 -13.52
C VAL A 242 0.10 21.88 -12.62
N GLY A 243 -0.77 20.88 -12.57
CA GLY A 243 -1.99 20.96 -11.77
C GLY A 243 -1.77 21.03 -10.27
N ILE A 244 -0.64 20.55 -9.77
CA ILE A 244 -0.29 20.69 -8.35
C ILE A 244 0.32 22.05 -8.06
N ARG A 245 1.17 22.56 -8.95
CA ARG A 245 1.97 23.78 -8.75
C ARG A 245 1.18 25.07 -8.98
N ASP A 246 0.34 25.11 -10.01
CA ASP A 246 -0.21 26.38 -10.54
C ASP A 246 -1.35 26.96 -9.73
N GLU A 247 -1.93 26.21 -8.81
CA GLU A 247 -2.99 26.66 -7.94
C GLU A 247 -2.54 26.69 -6.47
N VAL A 248 -2.85 27.76 -5.78
CA VAL A 248 -2.61 27.90 -4.34
C VAL A 248 -3.62 27.06 -3.57
N ILE A 249 -3.19 26.41 -2.50
CA ILE A 249 -4.05 25.61 -1.63
C ILE A 249 -4.56 26.49 -0.50
N PRO A 250 -5.88 26.74 -0.40
CA PRO A 250 -6.44 27.49 0.72
C PRO A 250 -6.38 26.62 1.98
N THR A 251 -5.81 27.16 3.06
CA THR A 251 -5.77 26.53 4.37
C THR A 251 -6.25 27.46 5.46
N GLN A 252 -6.50 26.93 6.65
CA GLN A 252 -6.92 27.75 7.80
C GLN A 252 -5.86 28.76 8.23
N SER A 253 -4.58 28.47 7.98
CA SER A 253 -3.43 29.34 8.31
C SER A 253 -3.01 30.24 7.14
N GLY A 254 -3.82 30.31 6.07
CA GLY A 254 -3.53 31.08 4.86
C GLY A 254 -3.22 30.21 3.65
N PRO A 255 -2.96 30.83 2.49
CA PRO A 255 -2.68 30.11 1.25
C PRO A 255 -1.28 29.48 1.25
N VAL A 256 -1.21 28.21 0.84
CA VAL A 256 0.05 27.45 0.73
C VAL A 256 0.27 27.00 -0.71
N SER A 257 1.49 27.16 -1.21
CA SER A 257 1.91 26.61 -2.51
C SER A 257 2.88 25.46 -2.30
N VAL A 258 2.67 24.37 -3.02
CA VAL A 258 3.56 23.21 -2.99
C VAL A 258 3.90 22.77 -4.41
N THR A 259 5.01 22.04 -4.55
CA THR A 259 5.37 21.30 -5.74
C THR A 259 5.37 19.81 -5.44
N ALA A 260 5.35 19.01 -6.47
CA ALA A 260 5.54 17.57 -6.36
C ALA A 260 6.63 17.12 -7.33
N THR A 261 7.33 16.07 -6.98
CA THR A 261 8.28 15.40 -7.85
C THR A 261 7.75 14.01 -8.20
N ILE A 262 7.91 13.60 -9.45
CA ILE A 262 7.37 12.33 -9.94
C ILE A 262 8.49 11.43 -10.43
N GLY A 263 8.48 10.17 -9.98
CA GLY A 263 9.29 9.09 -10.53
C GLY A 263 8.40 8.00 -11.10
N ALA A 264 8.68 7.53 -12.29
CA ALA A 264 7.87 6.54 -12.98
C ALA A 264 8.66 5.37 -13.56
N VAL A 265 7.95 4.29 -13.85
CA VAL A 265 8.46 3.13 -14.58
C VAL A 265 7.35 2.59 -15.51
N SER A 266 7.74 2.18 -16.71
CA SER A 266 6.83 1.51 -17.65
C SER A 266 6.83 0.00 -17.40
N VAL A 267 5.65 -0.59 -17.34
CA VAL A 267 5.41 -2.02 -17.16
C VAL A 267 4.70 -2.59 -18.41
N PRO A 268 5.00 -3.81 -18.83
CA PRO A 268 5.97 -4.75 -18.28
C PRO A 268 7.42 -4.50 -18.77
N ARG A 269 7.65 -3.49 -19.63
CA ARG A 269 8.93 -3.27 -20.31
C ARG A 269 10.14 -3.15 -19.36
N TYR A 270 9.96 -2.38 -18.28
CA TYR A 270 11.02 -2.08 -17.33
C TYR A 270 10.73 -2.56 -15.92
N ALA A 271 9.63 -3.29 -15.69
CA ALA A 271 9.36 -3.99 -14.46
C ALA A 271 8.34 -5.10 -14.72
N GLN A 272 8.63 -6.32 -14.29
CA GLN A 272 7.80 -7.50 -14.53
C GLN A 272 7.05 -7.95 -13.27
N ASN A 273 7.38 -7.37 -12.14
CA ASN A 273 6.72 -7.62 -10.86
C ASN A 273 6.61 -6.34 -10.03
N VAL A 274 5.81 -6.40 -9.01
CA VAL A 274 5.50 -5.27 -8.11
C VAL A 274 6.75 -4.68 -7.47
N ASN A 275 7.63 -5.53 -6.95
CA ASN A 275 8.84 -5.08 -6.26
C ASN A 275 9.77 -4.30 -7.19
N GLU A 276 9.95 -4.77 -8.41
CA GLU A 276 10.71 -4.05 -9.43
C GLU A 276 10.05 -2.72 -9.78
N ALA A 277 8.73 -2.70 -9.99
CA ALA A 277 8.00 -1.50 -10.34
C ALA A 277 8.13 -0.43 -9.25
N VAL A 278 7.91 -0.79 -8.01
CA VAL A 278 8.00 0.13 -6.86
C VAL A 278 9.44 0.63 -6.70
N ASN A 279 10.43 -0.26 -6.71
CA ASN A 279 11.84 0.11 -6.52
C ASN A 279 12.33 1.05 -7.64
N ARG A 280 12.00 0.76 -8.90
CA ARG A 280 12.41 1.57 -10.05
C ARG A 280 11.72 2.93 -10.10
N ALA A 281 10.43 2.98 -9.76
CA ALA A 281 9.72 4.25 -9.62
C ALA A 281 10.29 5.10 -8.46
N GLN A 282 10.59 4.49 -7.31
CA GLN A 282 11.20 5.17 -6.17
C GLN A 282 12.62 5.66 -6.49
N GLU A 283 13.40 4.88 -7.20
CA GLU A 283 14.73 5.28 -7.66
C GLU A 283 14.68 6.49 -8.59
N SER A 284 13.74 6.49 -9.53
CA SER A 284 13.49 7.61 -10.43
C SER A 284 13.05 8.87 -9.67
N LEU A 285 12.14 8.70 -8.71
CA LEU A 285 11.70 9.79 -7.84
C LEU A 285 12.86 10.42 -7.07
N ASN A 286 13.70 9.59 -6.44
CA ASN A 286 14.87 10.05 -5.70
C ASN A 286 15.89 10.74 -6.65
N GLY A 287 16.08 10.19 -7.83
CA GLY A 287 16.94 10.79 -8.85
C GLY A 287 16.43 12.14 -9.35
N ALA A 288 15.11 12.28 -9.54
CA ALA A 288 14.50 13.55 -9.90
C ALA A 288 14.66 14.59 -8.79
N LYS A 289 14.38 14.22 -7.53
CA LYS A 289 14.53 15.12 -6.36
C LYS A 289 15.96 15.64 -6.20
N ARG A 290 16.98 14.80 -6.42
CA ARG A 290 18.39 15.22 -6.33
C ARG A 290 18.77 16.24 -7.43
N ARG A 291 18.16 16.16 -8.62
CA ARG A 291 18.39 17.11 -9.70
C ARG A 291 17.63 18.41 -9.51
N ARG A 292 16.34 18.30 -9.29
CA ARG A 292 15.44 19.43 -9.10
C ARG A 292 14.08 18.95 -8.57
N HIS A 293 13.59 19.56 -7.49
CA HIS A 293 12.21 19.39 -7.07
C HIS A 293 11.22 19.94 -8.11
N GLY A 294 9.99 19.44 -8.11
CA GLY A 294 9.00 19.86 -9.08
C GLY A 294 9.26 19.32 -10.50
N SER A 295 9.89 18.16 -10.61
CA SER A 295 10.29 17.55 -11.88
C SER A 295 9.81 16.10 -12.02
N PHE A 296 9.94 15.57 -13.22
CA PHE A 296 9.60 14.20 -13.58
C PHE A 296 10.85 13.42 -14.04
N ALA A 297 10.92 12.16 -13.67
CA ALA A 297 11.87 11.21 -14.24
C ALA A 297 11.22 9.86 -14.51
N LEU A 298 11.42 9.35 -15.72
CA LEU A 298 11.09 7.97 -16.07
C LEU A 298 12.33 7.09 -15.88
N TRP A 299 12.13 5.95 -15.24
CA TRP A 299 13.20 4.97 -15.07
C TRP A 299 13.65 4.41 -16.43
N ARG A 300 14.94 4.41 -16.64
CA ARG A 300 15.61 3.77 -17.79
C ARG A 300 16.82 3.00 -17.26
N PRO A 301 17.16 1.85 -17.86
CA PRO A 301 18.40 1.16 -17.54
C PRO A 301 19.59 2.10 -17.67
N ASN A 302 20.46 2.11 -16.69
CA ASN A 302 21.72 2.85 -16.72
C ASN A 302 22.83 1.93 -16.24
N VAL A 303 23.66 1.48 -17.18
CA VAL A 303 24.74 0.51 -16.95
C VAL A 303 25.75 1.02 -15.92
N GLU A 304 26.09 2.31 -15.97
CA GLU A 304 27.03 2.93 -15.04
C GLU A 304 26.49 2.94 -13.60
N ARG A 305 25.20 3.30 -13.44
CA ARG A 305 24.55 3.31 -12.14
C ARG A 305 24.40 1.91 -11.54
N ASP A 306 24.06 0.92 -12.36
CA ASP A 306 23.93 -0.47 -11.93
C ASP A 306 25.29 -1.07 -11.57
N ALA A 307 26.35 -0.68 -12.29
CA ALA A 307 27.73 -1.01 -11.94
C ALA A 307 28.12 -0.37 -10.60
N GLN A 308 27.86 0.93 -10.43
CA GLN A 308 28.14 1.62 -9.16
C GLN A 308 27.38 1.04 -7.97
N ARG A 309 26.12 0.63 -8.17
CA ARG A 309 25.33 -0.03 -7.12
C ARG A 309 25.93 -1.38 -6.71
N ARG A 310 26.40 -2.18 -7.67
CA ARG A 310 27.10 -3.44 -7.37
C ARG A 310 28.40 -3.21 -6.62
N VAL A 311 29.18 -2.20 -7.04
CA VAL A 311 30.38 -1.79 -6.32
C VAL A 311 30.05 -1.36 -4.89
N ASN A 312 29.03 -0.51 -4.69
CA ASN A 312 28.64 -0.08 -3.35
C ASN A 312 28.21 -1.25 -2.44
N ILE A 313 27.43 -2.20 -2.94
CA ILE A 313 27.04 -3.40 -2.16
C ILE A 313 28.28 -4.19 -1.77
N ARG A 314 29.17 -4.45 -2.70
CA ARG A 314 30.42 -5.16 -2.45
C ARG A 314 31.29 -4.47 -1.39
N VAL A 315 31.50 -3.16 -1.56
CA VAL A 315 32.30 -2.37 -0.60
C VAL A 315 31.64 -2.33 0.78
N THR A 316 30.29 -2.36 0.85
CA THR A 316 29.58 -2.46 2.14
C THR A 316 29.92 -3.73 2.90
N ASP A 317 29.76 -4.87 2.21
CA ASP A 317 30.06 -6.17 2.80
C ASP A 317 31.55 -6.27 3.21
N GLU A 318 32.43 -5.71 2.39
CA GLU A 318 33.87 -5.64 2.66
C GLU A 318 34.18 -4.78 3.88
N ILE A 319 33.54 -3.59 4.04
CA ILE A 319 33.74 -2.72 5.22
C ILE A 319 33.32 -3.44 6.51
N VAL A 320 32.12 -4.05 6.51
CA VAL A 320 31.61 -4.75 7.69
C VAL A 320 32.51 -5.92 8.06
N THR A 321 32.93 -6.70 7.08
CA THR A 321 33.84 -7.83 7.30
C THR A 321 35.22 -7.35 7.78
N ALA A 322 35.76 -6.30 7.17
CA ALA A 322 37.06 -5.73 7.55
C ALA A 322 37.06 -5.15 8.96
N LEU A 323 35.95 -4.55 9.42
CA LEU A 323 35.82 -4.10 10.81
C LEU A 323 35.85 -5.30 11.79
N ASN A 324 35.08 -6.37 11.49
CA ASN A 324 35.01 -7.56 12.31
C ASN A 324 36.37 -8.30 12.37
N GLU A 325 37.08 -8.35 11.28
CA GLU A 325 38.37 -9.05 11.17
C GLU A 325 39.58 -8.18 11.45
N ARG A 326 39.35 -6.93 11.91
CA ARG A 326 40.42 -5.95 12.23
C ARG A 326 41.34 -5.65 11.05
N ARG A 327 40.80 -5.65 9.81
CA ARG A 327 41.50 -5.34 8.57
C ARG A 327 41.49 -3.85 8.22
N ILE A 328 40.89 -3.00 9.07
CA ILE A 328 41.02 -1.54 9.00
C ILE A 328 42.35 -1.17 9.64
N LEU A 329 43.15 -0.45 8.89
CA LEU A 329 44.54 -0.05 9.24
C LEU A 329 44.68 1.47 9.09
N CYS A 330 45.74 2.03 9.65
CA CYS A 330 46.16 3.41 9.41
C CYS A 330 47.50 3.45 8.66
N ALA A 331 47.60 4.37 7.71
CA ALA A 331 48.86 4.80 7.15
C ALA A 331 49.15 6.20 7.71
N PHE A 332 50.40 6.46 8.07
CA PHE A 332 50.82 7.76 8.62
C PHE A 332 51.62 8.52 7.55
N GLU A 333 51.07 9.64 7.09
CA GLU A 333 51.71 10.48 6.07
C GLU A 333 52.36 11.68 6.75
N PRO A 334 53.70 11.91 6.58
CA PRO A 334 54.39 13.02 7.21
C PRO A 334 53.99 14.36 6.62
N VAL A 335 53.59 15.29 7.46
CA VAL A 335 53.41 16.70 7.12
C VAL A 335 54.66 17.45 7.54
N VAL A 336 55.39 18.00 6.56
CA VAL A 336 56.68 18.63 6.80
C VAL A 336 56.59 20.15 6.85
N HIS A 337 57.50 20.79 7.60
CA HIS A 337 57.63 22.23 7.58
C HIS A 337 58.25 22.71 6.27
N ALA A 338 57.80 23.85 5.77
CA ALA A 338 58.33 24.42 4.56
C ALA A 338 59.79 24.95 4.72
N ASP A 339 60.19 25.29 5.90
CA ASP A 339 61.44 25.97 6.27
C ASP A 339 62.37 25.15 7.18
N ARG A 340 62.00 23.93 7.53
CA ARG A 340 62.76 23.06 8.46
C ARG A 340 62.86 21.64 7.92
N SER A 341 63.92 20.95 8.29
CA SER A 341 64.07 19.53 8.03
C SER A 341 63.33 18.70 9.06
N GLY A 342 62.47 17.82 8.61
CA GLY A 342 61.70 16.85 9.44
C GLY A 342 60.21 17.08 9.46
N PRO A 343 59.46 16.08 9.89
CA PRO A 343 58.01 16.14 9.99
C PRO A 343 57.56 17.08 11.12
N ALA A 344 56.50 17.86 10.85
CA ALA A 344 55.81 18.64 11.89
C ALA A 344 54.87 17.74 12.67
N PHE A 345 54.13 16.90 11.98
CA PHE A 345 53.25 15.88 12.52
C PHE A 345 52.96 14.84 11.41
N TYR A 346 52.19 13.80 11.75
CA TYR A 346 51.74 12.82 10.75
C TYR A 346 50.21 12.81 10.68
N GLU A 347 49.70 12.69 9.47
CA GLU A 347 48.27 12.52 9.25
C GLU A 347 47.91 11.01 9.21
N ALA A 348 46.98 10.61 10.06
CA ALA A 348 46.46 9.25 10.07
C ALA A 348 45.37 9.08 8.97
N LEU A 349 45.68 8.24 8.00
CA LEU A 349 44.84 7.99 6.86
C LEU A 349 44.36 6.56 6.87
N VAL A 350 43.02 6.36 6.91
CA VAL A 350 42.41 5.04 6.91
C VAL A 350 42.76 4.24 5.67
N ARG A 351 43.04 2.96 5.86
CA ARG A 351 43.25 1.95 4.83
C ARG A 351 42.44 0.73 5.19
N MET A 352 41.95 0.00 4.17
CA MET A 352 41.27 -1.29 4.36
C MET A 352 41.97 -2.35 3.56
N LYS A 353 42.42 -3.39 4.22
CA LYS A 353 43.02 -4.54 3.55
C LYS A 353 41.92 -5.50 3.08
N GLN A 354 41.90 -5.74 1.76
CA GLN A 354 41.01 -6.71 1.15
C GLN A 354 41.51 -8.15 1.34
N ASP A 355 40.63 -9.14 1.04
CA ASP A 355 40.99 -10.56 1.14
C ASP A 355 42.15 -10.95 0.19
N ASP A 356 42.25 -10.31 -0.96
CA ASP A 356 43.35 -10.48 -1.92
C ASP A 356 44.66 -9.78 -1.54
N GLY A 357 44.65 -9.08 -0.40
CA GLY A 357 45.81 -8.32 0.11
C GLY A 357 45.92 -6.92 -0.43
N GLN A 358 45.09 -6.47 -1.36
CA GLN A 358 45.07 -5.08 -1.84
C GLN A 358 44.60 -4.13 -0.75
N LEU A 359 45.08 -2.88 -0.80
CA LEU A 359 44.67 -1.84 0.12
C LEU A 359 43.73 -0.88 -0.58
N LEU A 360 42.49 -0.76 -0.06
CA LEU A 360 41.58 0.33 -0.41
C LEU A 360 41.96 1.58 0.37
N LEU A 361 41.85 2.73 -0.29
CA LEU A 361 42.17 4.03 0.25
C LEU A 361 40.94 4.75 0.82
N ALA A 362 41.15 5.78 1.64
CA ALA A 362 40.09 6.57 2.20
C ALA A 362 39.01 7.05 1.20
N PRO A 363 39.35 7.55 -0.02
CA PRO A 363 38.35 7.96 -0.99
C PRO A 363 37.40 6.84 -1.46
N ASP A 364 37.82 5.59 -1.39
CA ASP A 364 36.99 4.43 -1.77
C ASP A 364 36.10 3.95 -0.64
N ILE A 365 36.51 4.18 0.61
CA ILE A 365 35.87 3.67 1.83
C ILE A 365 34.89 4.70 2.42
N VAL A 366 35.38 5.91 2.68
CA VAL A 366 34.69 6.95 3.47
C VAL A 366 33.33 7.32 2.87
N PRO A 367 33.17 7.64 1.57
CA PRO A 367 31.89 8.04 1.01
C PRO A 367 30.82 6.92 1.08
N VAL A 368 31.24 5.66 1.03
CA VAL A 368 30.35 4.50 1.14
C VAL A 368 29.96 4.29 2.60
N ALA A 369 30.91 4.34 3.51
CA ALA A 369 30.69 4.21 4.95
C ALA A 369 29.76 5.32 5.48
N GLU A 370 29.93 6.57 5.07
CA GLU A 370 29.04 7.69 5.42
C GLU A 370 27.63 7.46 4.93
N LYS A 371 27.46 7.09 3.65
CA LYS A 371 26.13 6.86 3.04
C LYS A 371 25.35 5.74 3.71
N LEU A 372 26.03 4.77 4.30
CA LEU A 372 25.47 3.59 4.94
C LEU A 372 25.41 3.68 6.45
N GLY A 373 25.91 4.77 7.05
CA GLY A 373 25.95 4.97 8.48
C GLY A 373 27.00 4.13 9.22
N LEU A 374 27.96 3.55 8.47
CA LEU A 374 29.06 2.73 9.02
C LEU A 374 30.27 3.58 9.43
N ILE A 375 30.29 4.86 9.05
CA ILE A 375 31.45 5.72 9.24
C ILE A 375 31.88 5.86 10.72
N ARG A 376 30.92 5.88 11.66
CA ARG A 376 31.23 5.91 13.08
C ARG A 376 32.11 4.73 13.53
N MET A 377 31.79 3.52 13.06
CA MET A 377 32.56 2.32 13.40
C MET A 377 33.97 2.38 12.80
N VAL A 378 34.11 2.96 11.61
CA VAL A 378 35.41 3.18 10.97
C VAL A 378 36.20 4.22 11.78
N ASP A 379 35.60 5.35 12.16
CA ASP A 379 36.26 6.43 12.95
C ASP A 379 36.68 5.93 14.35
N HIS A 380 35.84 5.13 15.02
CA HIS A 380 36.21 4.48 16.27
C HIS A 380 37.44 3.57 16.11
N ARG A 381 37.44 2.75 15.03
CA ARG A 381 38.58 1.86 14.78
C ARG A 381 39.86 2.63 14.44
N VAL A 382 39.77 3.73 13.71
CA VAL A 382 40.89 4.61 13.41
C VAL A 382 41.42 5.23 14.71
N LEU A 383 40.55 5.71 15.60
CA LEU A 383 40.93 6.26 16.91
C LEU A 383 41.67 5.22 17.77
N GLU A 384 41.17 3.97 17.86
CA GLU A 384 41.86 2.88 18.57
C GLU A 384 43.30 2.68 18.06
N LEU A 385 43.45 2.70 16.73
CA LEU A 385 44.76 2.51 16.07
C LEU A 385 45.71 3.69 16.35
N VAL A 386 45.19 4.92 16.32
CA VAL A 386 45.95 6.14 16.63
C VAL A 386 46.41 6.15 18.10
N ILE A 387 45.53 5.79 19.03
CA ILE A 387 45.85 5.68 20.45
C ILE A 387 46.94 4.61 20.68
N ALA A 388 46.81 3.46 20.03
CA ALA A 388 47.82 2.40 20.13
C ALA A 388 49.20 2.86 19.63
N GLU A 389 49.24 3.58 18.50
CA GLU A 389 50.50 4.13 17.95
C GLU A 389 51.11 5.17 18.88
N LEU A 390 50.31 6.10 19.44
CA LEU A 390 50.78 7.10 20.41
C LEU A 390 51.31 6.47 21.70
N ALA A 391 50.77 5.34 22.12
CA ALA A 391 51.25 4.59 23.27
C ALA A 391 52.65 3.97 23.01
N GLU A 392 52.92 3.55 21.79
CA GLU A 392 54.22 3.01 21.39
C GLU A 392 55.23 4.10 21.02
N THR A 393 54.76 5.23 20.50
CA THR A 393 55.58 6.32 19.98
C THR A 393 55.14 7.68 20.58
N PRO A 394 55.40 7.94 21.87
CA PRO A 394 54.83 9.08 22.59
C PRO A 394 55.36 10.46 22.13
N ASP A 395 56.48 10.53 21.41
CA ASP A 395 57.08 11.77 20.93
C ASP A 395 56.53 12.26 19.59
N VAL A 396 55.59 11.52 18.97
CA VAL A 396 54.98 11.92 17.71
C VAL A 396 53.66 12.67 17.93
N GLN A 397 53.38 13.60 17.01
CA GLN A 397 52.08 14.26 16.91
C GLN A 397 51.33 13.66 15.74
N LEU A 398 50.07 13.21 15.99
CA LEU A 398 49.19 12.65 14.98
C LEU A 398 47.97 13.54 14.81
N SER A 399 47.56 13.74 13.58
CA SER A 399 46.24 14.26 13.23
C SER A 399 45.37 13.14 12.68
N LEU A 400 44.11 13.15 13.00
CA LEU A 400 43.14 12.22 12.43
C LEU A 400 41.93 12.96 11.87
N ASN A 401 41.38 12.41 10.79
CA ASN A 401 40.16 12.90 10.17
C ASN A 401 38.96 12.26 10.89
N ILE A 402 37.93 13.06 11.14
CA ILE A 402 36.68 12.63 11.78
C ILE A 402 35.52 13.04 10.93
N SER A 403 34.53 12.15 10.76
CA SER A 403 33.30 12.46 10.03
C SER A 403 32.35 13.35 10.85
N PRO A 404 31.53 14.20 10.21
CA PRO A 404 30.49 14.97 10.89
C PRO A 404 29.53 14.11 11.73
N ALA A 405 29.26 12.87 11.32
CA ALA A 405 28.40 11.96 12.05
C ALA A 405 29.01 11.52 13.40
N THR A 406 30.32 11.43 13.47
CA THR A 406 31.09 11.00 14.67
C THR A 406 31.32 12.15 15.63
N THR A 407 31.34 13.42 15.19
CA THR A 407 31.51 14.58 16.08
C THR A 407 30.42 14.69 17.16
N MET A 408 29.24 14.07 16.92
CA MET A 408 28.11 14.04 17.87
C MET A 408 28.08 12.76 18.72
N ASP A 409 29.09 11.91 18.64
CA ASP A 409 29.15 10.63 19.33
C ASP A 409 29.86 10.78 20.67
N PRO A 410 29.14 10.68 21.82
CA PRO A 410 29.75 10.82 23.16
C PRO A 410 30.78 9.74 23.44
N ASP A 411 30.58 8.51 22.96
CA ASP A 411 31.47 7.38 23.22
C ASP A 411 32.83 7.57 22.53
N TRP A 412 32.81 8.21 21.36
CA TRP A 412 34.04 8.56 20.64
C TRP A 412 34.89 9.57 21.44
N TRP A 413 34.25 10.60 22.00
CA TRP A 413 34.94 11.60 22.84
C TRP A 413 35.45 11.02 24.13
N ALA A 414 34.66 10.15 24.78
CA ALA A 414 35.11 9.47 26.01
C ALA A 414 36.32 8.55 25.79
N THR A 415 36.58 8.11 24.55
CA THR A 415 37.75 7.30 24.21
C THR A 415 39.03 8.15 24.09
N ILE A 416 38.90 9.46 23.83
CA ILE A 416 40.06 10.39 23.76
C ILE A 416 40.47 10.88 25.15
N GLU A 417 39.54 11.04 26.08
CA GLU A 417 39.79 11.43 27.47
C GLU A 417 40.49 10.32 28.27
#